data_7fbedc91c95002209a4aa8d2cb2a522c
#
_entry.id   7fbedc91c95002209a4aa8d2cb2a522c
#
_cell.length_a   1.000
_cell.length_b   1.000
_cell.length_c   1.000
_cell.angle_alpha   90.00
_cell.angle_beta   90.00
_cell.angle_gamma   90.00
#
_symmetry.space_group_name_H-M   'P 1'
#
loop_
_entity.id
_entity.type
_entity.pdbx_description
1 polymer ?
#
loop_
_entity_poly.entity_id
_entity_poly.type
_entity_poly.pdbx_seq_one_letter_code
_entity_poly.pdbx_strand_id
1 'polypeptide(L)'
;MGNKTAKRFGFFFASLIPTFLVILLILLSVIGVVSAGGSSGSTTGKRTRLTAQEVAQKANISVERAEDVIKILNWQLSKEKFTLEGASGSLANAERESGFDPKLTNPSGGVAGYFQWSGWDNTINGDRWRNASSRTLDSTVELELMSYELNHSYKKVKDYMQKATDPFESAKYWSEHYEGVSLSDGQTKLGKLEKDSKKWYEVFKGTIESDGSSGGNAIAGSADVPFGQVSTDLPSGYSIDKEITKEGYITQSYPYGQCTWYVFNRAKEFGIHFDPYMGNGRDWAHKSGYEVTNTPTKHSALSFQGGQAGSHSFYGHVAFVEDVRDDGSILISECNVIKPMQETGITDYRVFTAEQAKNFYYVIGK
;
A
#
# COMPACT_ATOMS: atom_id res chain seq x y z
N MET A 1 39.81 -66.23 26.72
CA MET A 1 40.17 -64.82 26.58
C MET A 1 39.23 -64.17 25.55
N GLY A 2 38.56 -63.14 25.90
CA GLY A 2 37.79 -62.35 24.96
C GLY A 2 36.28 -62.31 25.26
N ASN A 3 35.86 -61.43 26.19
CA ASN A 3 34.47 -61.12 26.52
C ASN A 3 33.80 -60.43 25.40
N LYS A 4 32.63 -60.89 24.93
CA LYS A 4 31.71 -60.19 24.04
C LYS A 4 30.52 -59.69 24.84
N THR A 5 30.50 -58.39 25.10
CA THR A 5 29.38 -57.67 25.72
C THR A 5 28.29 -57.42 24.67
N ALA A 6 27.11 -57.97 24.87
CA ALA A 6 25.92 -57.72 24.07
C ALA A 6 25.29 -56.39 24.47
N LYS A 7 25.16 -55.45 23.53
CA LYS A 7 24.36 -54.23 23.71
C LYS A 7 22.86 -54.54 23.41
N ARG A 8 22.04 -54.37 24.44
CA ARG A 8 20.57 -54.39 24.32
C ARG A 8 20.10 -53.08 23.68
N PHE A 9 19.40 -53.18 22.57
CA PHE A 9 18.60 -52.10 21.99
C PHE A 9 17.26 -52.06 22.70
N GLY A 10 17.03 -50.99 23.45
CA GLY A 10 15.71 -50.68 23.99
C GLY A 10 14.94 -49.83 23.00
N PHE A 11 13.80 -50.32 22.51
CA PHE A 11 12.84 -49.54 21.75
C PHE A 11 12.04 -48.64 22.71
N PHE A 12 12.20 -47.33 22.54
CA PHE A 12 11.31 -46.36 23.15
C PHE A 12 10.20 -46.03 22.13
N PHE A 13 8.97 -46.53 22.36
CA PHE A 13 7.77 -45.98 21.78
C PHE A 13 7.38 -44.73 22.58
N ALA A 14 7.71 -43.54 22.07
CA ALA A 14 7.17 -42.30 22.57
C ALA A 14 5.86 -42.00 21.82
N SER A 15 4.75 -41.92 22.52
CA SER A 15 3.42 -41.62 22.03
C SER A 15 3.33 -40.21 21.44
N LEU A 16 3.00 -40.13 20.16
CA LEU A 16 2.81 -38.87 19.40
C LEU A 16 1.36 -38.37 19.42
N ILE A 17 0.71 -38.33 20.59
CA ILE A 17 -0.67 -37.85 20.69
C ILE A 17 -0.89 -37.00 21.95
N PRO A 18 -0.22 -35.85 22.10
CA PRO A 18 -0.90 -34.68 22.65
C PRO A 18 -0.60 -33.32 21.99
N THR A 19 0.28 -33.26 20.97
CA THR A 19 0.69 -31.96 20.43
C THR A 19 -0.36 -31.33 19.49
N PHE A 20 -1.21 -32.12 18.88
CA PHE A 20 -2.26 -31.59 17.98
C PHE A 20 -3.44 -30.93 18.71
N LEU A 21 -3.71 -31.34 19.94
CA LEU A 21 -4.85 -30.79 20.71
C LEU A 21 -4.51 -29.43 21.34
N VAL A 22 -3.23 -29.18 21.65
CA VAL A 22 -2.77 -27.90 22.22
C VAL A 22 -2.71 -26.80 21.14
N ILE A 23 -2.34 -27.16 19.91
CA ILE A 23 -2.34 -26.21 18.77
C ILE A 23 -3.75 -25.81 18.38
N LEU A 24 -4.72 -26.72 18.46
CA LEU A 24 -6.13 -26.41 18.16
C LEU A 24 -6.78 -25.54 19.25
N LEU A 25 -6.37 -25.64 20.50
CA LEU A 25 -6.88 -24.80 21.59
C LEU A 25 -6.27 -23.38 21.59
N ILE A 26 -5.06 -23.21 21.08
CA ILE A 26 -4.45 -21.87 20.89
C ILE A 26 -5.08 -21.14 19.70
N LEU A 27 -5.49 -21.84 18.66
CA LEU A 27 -6.19 -21.24 17.51
C LEU A 27 -7.66 -20.84 17.84
N LEU A 28 -8.27 -21.46 18.83
CA LEU A 28 -9.64 -21.11 19.28
C LEU A 28 -9.68 -19.99 20.33
N SER A 29 -8.54 -19.66 20.97
CA SER A 29 -8.48 -18.57 21.96
C SER A 29 -8.19 -17.18 21.34
N VAL A 30 -7.92 -17.09 20.04
CA VAL A 30 -7.70 -15.81 19.32
C VAL A 30 -8.97 -15.26 18.66
N ILE A 31 -10.08 -16.04 18.65
CA ILE A 31 -11.36 -15.63 18.02
C ILE A 31 -12.36 -15.02 19.02
N GLY A 32 -11.97 -14.82 20.26
CA GLY A 32 -12.92 -14.47 21.33
C GLY A 32 -12.57 -13.24 22.15
N VAL A 33 -12.10 -12.12 21.57
CA VAL A 33 -12.19 -10.79 22.22
C VAL A 33 -12.11 -9.69 21.15
N VAL A 34 -13.19 -9.41 20.45
CA VAL A 34 -13.51 -8.05 19.99
C VAL A 34 -15.03 -7.88 20.05
N SER A 35 -15.53 -7.59 21.25
CA SER A 35 -16.79 -6.90 21.45
C SER A 35 -16.74 -6.21 22.80
N ALA A 36 -16.13 -5.03 22.84
CA ALA A 36 -16.39 -4.02 23.86
C ALA A 36 -16.05 -2.67 23.25
N GLY A 37 -17.04 -1.80 23.21
CA GLY A 37 -17.00 -0.48 22.60
C GLY A 37 -15.74 0.31 22.91
N GLY A 38 -15.03 0.70 21.86
CA GLY A 38 -13.96 1.66 21.87
C GLY A 38 -14.25 2.65 20.75
N SER A 39 -14.50 3.88 21.13
CA SER A 39 -14.53 5.07 20.31
C SER A 39 -13.66 4.91 19.05
N SER A 40 -14.24 4.98 17.88
CA SER A 40 -13.55 5.09 16.61
C SER A 40 -12.81 6.44 16.58
N GLY A 41 -11.60 6.48 17.14
CA GLY A 41 -10.64 7.50 16.85
C GLY A 41 -10.28 7.38 15.38
N SER A 42 -10.78 8.29 14.56
CA SER A 42 -10.29 8.52 13.20
C SER A 42 -8.78 8.67 13.27
N THR A 43 -8.04 7.65 12.89
CA THR A 43 -6.59 7.77 12.72
C THR A 43 -6.35 8.55 11.44
N THR A 44 -6.36 9.87 11.58
CA THR A 44 -5.97 10.79 10.51
C THR A 44 -4.56 10.43 10.03
N GLY A 45 -4.46 9.89 8.83
CA GLY A 45 -3.19 9.63 8.16
C GLY A 45 -2.59 10.92 7.65
N LYS A 46 -1.26 11.01 7.61
CA LYS A 46 -0.54 12.11 6.94
C LYS A 46 0.05 11.59 5.63
N ARG A 47 0.00 12.39 4.57
CA ARG A 47 0.59 12.05 3.28
C ARG A 47 1.00 13.29 2.51
N THR A 48 1.85 13.11 1.51
CA THR A 48 2.15 14.19 0.57
C THR A 48 1.06 14.31 -0.49
N ARG A 49 0.78 15.56 -0.89
CA ARG A 49 -0.08 15.87 -2.04
C ARG A 49 0.68 15.86 -3.38
N LEU A 50 2.01 15.75 -3.36
CA LEU A 50 2.80 15.75 -4.59
C LEU A 50 2.57 14.47 -5.39
N THR A 51 2.46 14.62 -6.70
CA THR A 51 2.48 13.53 -7.67
C THR A 51 3.90 12.97 -7.85
N ALA A 52 4.02 11.75 -8.39
CA ALA A 52 5.32 11.16 -8.69
C ALA A 52 6.13 12.01 -9.70
N GLN A 53 5.46 12.65 -10.67
CA GLN A 53 6.09 13.55 -11.64
C GLN A 53 6.69 14.78 -10.96
N GLU A 54 5.96 15.39 -10.02
CA GLU A 54 6.46 16.56 -9.29
C GLU A 54 7.65 16.19 -8.39
N VAL A 55 7.58 15.04 -7.70
CA VAL A 55 8.71 14.55 -6.89
C VAL A 55 9.90 14.21 -7.78
N ALA A 56 9.69 13.55 -8.91
CA ALA A 56 10.73 13.22 -9.87
C ALA A 56 11.47 14.48 -10.38
N GLN A 57 10.70 15.51 -10.72
CA GLN A 57 11.25 16.79 -11.17
C GLN A 57 12.02 17.53 -10.05
N LYS A 58 11.43 17.61 -8.84
CA LYS A 58 12.05 18.31 -7.69
C LYS A 58 13.31 17.62 -7.18
N ALA A 59 13.33 16.28 -7.18
CA ALA A 59 14.43 15.48 -6.67
C ALA A 59 15.44 15.06 -7.75
N ASN A 60 15.14 15.31 -9.03
CA ASN A 60 15.92 14.87 -10.20
C ASN A 60 16.17 13.36 -10.21
N ILE A 61 15.08 12.59 -10.12
CA ILE A 61 15.04 11.12 -10.17
C ILE A 61 14.02 10.65 -11.21
N SER A 62 13.99 9.35 -11.51
CA SER A 62 12.93 8.80 -12.38
C SER A 62 11.56 8.83 -11.69
N VAL A 63 10.48 8.84 -12.48
CA VAL A 63 9.10 8.79 -11.96
C VAL A 63 8.87 7.49 -11.18
N GLU A 64 9.40 6.36 -11.64
CA GLU A 64 9.34 5.08 -10.93
C GLU A 64 9.94 5.17 -9.53
N ARG A 65 11.14 5.78 -9.38
CA ARG A 65 11.76 5.97 -8.07
C ARG A 65 11.02 6.99 -7.22
N ALA A 66 10.42 8.00 -7.82
CA ALA A 66 9.57 8.96 -7.12
C ALA A 66 8.30 8.30 -6.54
N GLU A 67 7.72 7.32 -7.23
CA GLU A 67 6.62 6.51 -6.71
C GLU A 67 7.04 5.72 -5.46
N ASP A 68 8.23 5.13 -5.47
CA ASP A 68 8.76 4.40 -4.33
C ASP A 68 9.06 5.33 -3.14
N VAL A 69 9.63 6.50 -3.40
CA VAL A 69 9.81 7.55 -2.37
C VAL A 69 8.50 7.95 -1.72
N ILE A 70 7.45 8.19 -2.52
CA ILE A 70 6.11 8.56 -2.02
C ILE A 70 5.51 7.42 -1.18
N LYS A 71 5.67 6.16 -1.59
CA LYS A 71 5.20 5.00 -0.82
C LYS A 71 5.86 4.94 0.56
N ILE A 72 7.19 5.03 0.59
CA ILE A 72 7.96 5.00 1.85
C ILE A 72 7.54 6.17 2.74
N LEU A 73 7.53 7.40 2.21
CA LEU A 73 7.14 8.60 2.94
C LEU A 73 5.75 8.49 3.55
N ASN A 74 4.74 8.19 2.72
CA ASN A 74 3.35 8.13 3.18
C ASN A 74 3.14 7.02 4.20
N TRP A 75 3.82 5.87 4.06
CA TRP A 75 3.79 4.82 5.06
C TRP A 75 4.35 5.29 6.40
N GLN A 76 5.51 5.93 6.38
CA GLN A 76 6.16 6.44 7.58
C GLN A 76 5.34 7.53 8.29
N LEU A 77 4.76 8.45 7.53
CA LEU A 77 3.92 9.51 8.09
C LEU A 77 2.59 8.97 8.64
N SER A 78 1.92 8.07 7.90
CA SER A 78 0.57 7.61 8.23
C SER A 78 0.56 6.43 9.20
N LYS A 79 1.38 5.41 8.98
CA LYS A 79 1.43 4.18 9.78
C LYS A 79 2.36 4.34 10.99
N GLU A 80 3.59 4.79 10.74
CA GLU A 80 4.62 4.88 11.79
C GLU A 80 4.56 6.20 12.57
N LYS A 81 3.77 7.19 12.10
CA LYS A 81 3.60 8.50 12.73
C LYS A 81 4.90 9.31 12.84
N PHE A 82 5.82 9.12 11.91
CA PHE A 82 7.04 9.91 11.87
C PHE A 82 6.72 11.39 11.63
N THR A 83 7.61 12.27 12.09
CA THR A 83 7.63 13.65 11.60
C THR A 83 8.16 13.68 10.16
N LEU A 84 7.99 14.79 9.46
CA LEU A 84 8.60 14.95 8.14
C LEU A 84 10.13 14.89 8.23
N GLU A 85 10.71 15.46 9.27
CA GLU A 85 12.14 15.41 9.54
C GLU A 85 12.64 13.99 9.74
N GLY A 86 11.90 13.18 10.52
CA GLY A 86 12.19 11.76 10.73
C GLY A 86 12.11 10.97 9.43
N ALA A 87 11.03 11.13 8.68
CA ALA A 87 10.84 10.47 7.39
C ALA A 87 11.92 10.88 6.37
N SER A 88 12.31 12.15 6.33
CA SER A 88 13.36 12.65 5.44
C SER A 88 14.73 12.04 5.75
N GLY A 89 15.04 11.83 7.02
CA GLY A 89 16.25 11.14 7.45
C GLY A 89 16.27 9.67 7.03
N SER A 90 15.15 8.99 7.18
CA SER A 90 14.99 7.60 6.71
C SER A 90 15.09 7.49 5.19
N LEU A 91 14.44 8.42 4.44
CA LEU A 91 14.54 8.46 2.96
C LEU A 91 15.97 8.63 2.48
N ALA A 92 16.79 9.44 3.15
CA ALA A 92 18.20 9.60 2.80
C ALA A 92 18.99 8.30 2.96
N ASN A 93 18.66 7.49 3.95
CA ASN A 93 19.24 6.15 4.13
C ASN A 93 18.75 5.18 3.05
N ALA A 94 17.47 5.13 2.74
CA ALA A 94 16.94 4.30 1.66
C ALA A 94 17.57 4.67 0.29
N GLU A 95 17.80 5.95 0.03
CA GLU A 95 18.51 6.41 -1.16
C GLU A 95 19.97 5.91 -1.19
N ARG A 96 20.64 5.89 -0.05
CA ARG A 96 22.00 5.37 0.10
C ARG A 96 22.06 3.86 -0.11
N GLU A 97 21.12 3.12 0.47
CA GLU A 97 21.11 1.66 0.48
C GLU A 97 20.72 1.05 -0.88
N SER A 98 19.69 1.57 -1.50
CA SER A 98 19.12 0.95 -2.71
C SER A 98 18.81 1.93 -3.86
N GLY A 99 18.92 3.25 -3.62
CA GLY A 99 18.36 4.23 -4.56
C GLY A 99 16.85 4.11 -4.72
N PHE A 100 16.17 3.62 -3.67
CA PHE A 100 14.73 3.33 -3.63
C PHE A 100 14.30 2.16 -4.54
N ASP A 101 15.21 1.23 -4.87
CA ASP A 101 14.88 0.04 -5.62
C ASP A 101 14.47 -1.12 -4.69
N PRO A 102 13.18 -1.52 -4.64
CA PRO A 102 12.75 -2.64 -3.81
C PRO A 102 13.32 -3.97 -4.30
N LYS A 103 13.77 -4.04 -5.56
CA LYS A 103 14.30 -5.27 -6.15
C LYS A 103 15.82 -5.36 -6.11
N LEU A 104 16.48 -4.35 -5.56
CA LEU A 104 17.94 -4.37 -5.46
C LEU A 104 18.40 -5.46 -4.49
N THR A 105 19.28 -6.34 -4.98
CA THR A 105 19.94 -7.38 -4.18
C THR A 105 21.44 -7.19 -4.18
N ASN A 106 22.09 -7.54 -3.06
CA ASN A 106 23.53 -7.70 -2.96
C ASN A 106 23.84 -9.11 -2.47
N PRO A 107 24.05 -10.08 -3.37
CA PRO A 107 24.26 -11.48 -3.00
C PRO A 107 25.47 -11.70 -2.10
N SER A 108 26.55 -10.92 -2.26
CA SER A 108 27.76 -11.03 -1.43
C SER A 108 27.47 -10.69 0.03
N GLY A 109 26.59 -9.72 0.29
CA GLY A 109 26.17 -9.34 1.63
C GLY A 109 24.94 -10.10 2.13
N GLY A 110 24.26 -10.84 1.24
CA GLY A 110 22.99 -11.50 1.55
C GLY A 110 21.86 -10.53 1.92
N VAL A 111 21.86 -9.33 1.31
CA VAL A 111 20.93 -8.25 1.64
C VAL A 111 20.10 -7.85 0.42
N ALA A 112 18.88 -7.33 0.67
CA ALA A 112 17.96 -6.93 -0.38
C ALA A 112 16.95 -5.87 0.05
N GLY A 113 16.37 -5.16 -0.94
CA GLY A 113 15.26 -4.24 -0.80
C GLY A 113 15.67 -2.81 -0.42
N TYR A 114 14.69 -1.97 -0.10
CA TYR A 114 14.87 -0.53 0.16
C TYR A 114 15.97 -0.20 1.16
N PHE A 115 16.05 -0.95 2.25
CA PHE A 115 17.01 -0.74 3.33
C PHE A 115 18.04 -1.88 3.40
N GLN A 116 18.21 -2.65 2.33
CA GLN A 116 19.18 -3.76 2.22
C GLN A 116 19.15 -4.67 3.45
N TRP A 117 17.95 -5.15 3.82
CA TRP A 117 17.79 -6.07 4.96
C TRP A 117 18.53 -7.38 4.73
N SER A 118 19.23 -7.84 5.77
CA SER A 118 19.99 -9.10 5.76
C SER A 118 19.10 -10.34 5.72
N GLY A 119 19.66 -11.45 5.25
CA GLY A 119 19.00 -12.75 5.23
C GLY A 119 18.28 -13.06 3.93
N TRP A 120 18.54 -12.32 2.83
CA TRP A 120 17.93 -12.61 1.53
C TRP A 120 18.54 -13.84 0.84
N ASP A 121 19.82 -13.78 0.48
CA ASP A 121 20.52 -14.90 -0.19
C ASP A 121 21.30 -15.77 0.79
N ASN A 122 21.80 -15.18 1.87
CA ASN A 122 22.52 -15.85 2.93
C ASN A 122 22.36 -15.07 4.25
N THR A 123 22.83 -15.64 5.35
CA THR A 123 22.66 -15.08 6.70
C THR A 123 23.98 -14.59 7.32
N ILE A 124 24.98 -14.29 6.51
CA ILE A 124 26.31 -13.87 6.99
C ILE A 124 26.23 -12.56 7.80
N ASN A 125 25.32 -11.67 7.42
CA ASN A 125 25.03 -10.39 8.10
C ASN A 125 23.76 -10.42 8.95
N GLY A 126 23.28 -11.61 9.31
CA GLY A 126 22.03 -11.78 10.03
C GLY A 126 20.85 -12.19 9.12
N ASP A 127 19.66 -12.24 9.69
CA ASP A 127 18.46 -12.74 9.01
C ASP A 127 17.26 -11.86 9.40
N ARG A 128 17.23 -10.64 8.89
CA ARG A 128 16.09 -9.70 9.10
C ARG A 128 14.89 -10.09 8.24
N TRP A 129 15.12 -10.63 7.04
CA TRP A 129 14.07 -11.11 6.14
C TRP A 129 13.20 -12.24 6.70
N ARG A 130 13.65 -12.95 7.75
CA ARG A 130 12.82 -13.96 8.44
C ARG A 130 11.53 -13.38 9.05
N ASN A 131 11.52 -12.09 9.30
CA ASN A 131 10.39 -11.37 9.91
C ASN A 131 9.40 -10.81 8.85
N ALA A 132 9.70 -10.93 7.56
CA ALA A 132 8.82 -10.48 6.50
C ALA A 132 7.60 -11.39 6.36
N SER A 133 6.46 -10.84 5.94
CA SER A 133 5.21 -11.57 5.71
C SER A 133 5.33 -12.59 4.57
N SER A 134 6.22 -12.34 3.62
CA SER A 134 6.60 -13.27 2.55
C SER A 134 8.04 -13.02 2.12
N ARG A 135 8.64 -13.96 1.37
CA ARG A 135 9.98 -13.81 0.79
C ARG A 135 9.89 -13.32 -0.64
N THR A 136 9.37 -12.10 -0.80
CA THR A 136 9.21 -11.44 -2.11
C THR A 136 9.71 -10.01 -2.04
N LEU A 137 10.47 -9.60 -3.08
CA LEU A 137 10.93 -8.22 -3.24
C LEU A 137 9.78 -7.37 -3.78
N ASP A 138 8.93 -6.93 -2.88
CA ASP A 138 7.75 -6.12 -3.13
C ASP A 138 7.67 -4.98 -2.11
N SER A 139 7.34 -3.80 -2.59
CA SER A 139 7.26 -2.58 -1.77
C SER A 139 6.40 -2.74 -0.52
N THR A 140 5.27 -3.45 -0.63
CA THR A 140 4.35 -3.63 0.51
C THR A 140 4.97 -4.55 1.55
N VAL A 141 5.54 -5.69 1.13
CA VAL A 141 6.22 -6.64 2.02
C VAL A 141 7.37 -5.99 2.77
N GLU A 142 8.15 -5.15 2.10
CA GLU A 142 9.28 -4.43 2.69
C GLU A 142 8.85 -3.35 3.69
N LEU A 143 7.79 -2.62 3.38
CA LEU A 143 7.23 -1.62 4.30
C LEU A 143 6.55 -2.29 5.52
N GLU A 144 5.95 -3.47 5.34
CA GLU A 144 5.46 -4.29 6.45
C GLU A 144 6.61 -4.82 7.32
N LEU A 145 7.73 -5.25 6.71
CA LEU A 145 8.93 -5.67 7.43
C LEU A 145 9.51 -4.51 8.25
N MET A 146 9.65 -3.33 7.66
CA MET A 146 10.05 -2.11 8.38
C MET A 146 9.11 -1.84 9.57
N SER A 147 7.80 -1.89 9.36
CA SER A 147 6.81 -1.71 10.42
C SER A 147 6.94 -2.76 11.53
N TYR A 148 7.09 -4.02 11.16
CA TYR A 148 7.32 -5.10 12.13
C TYR A 148 8.53 -4.79 13.02
N GLU A 149 9.65 -4.46 12.43
CA GLU A 149 10.89 -4.16 13.15
C GLU A 149 10.75 -2.93 14.06
N LEU A 150 10.17 -1.85 13.55
CA LEU A 150 9.92 -0.63 14.31
C LEU A 150 8.96 -0.82 15.50
N ASN A 151 8.08 -1.81 15.44
CA ASN A 151 7.17 -2.13 16.52
C ASN A 151 7.71 -3.24 17.47
N HIS A 152 8.86 -3.84 17.16
CA HIS A 152 9.49 -4.88 17.96
C HIS A 152 10.92 -4.49 18.40
N SER A 153 11.90 -4.83 17.61
CA SER A 153 13.33 -4.69 17.98
C SER A 153 13.82 -3.24 17.91
N TYR A 154 13.18 -2.39 17.11
CA TYR A 154 13.62 -1.01 16.84
C TYR A 154 12.66 0.07 17.37
N LYS A 155 11.94 -0.21 18.45
CA LYS A 155 10.99 0.75 19.05
C LYS A 155 11.61 2.10 19.38
N LYS A 156 12.87 2.11 19.88
CA LYS A 156 13.58 3.37 20.18
C LYS A 156 13.84 4.20 18.94
N VAL A 157 14.06 3.55 17.79
CA VAL A 157 14.21 4.25 16.50
C VAL A 157 12.87 4.88 16.12
N LYS A 158 11.79 4.12 16.21
CA LYS A 158 10.43 4.65 15.97
C LYS A 158 10.13 5.86 16.86
N ASP A 159 10.36 5.73 18.16
CA ASP A 159 10.08 6.80 19.13
C ASP A 159 10.88 8.08 18.83
N TYR A 160 12.12 7.93 18.37
CA TYR A 160 12.96 9.05 17.96
C TYR A 160 12.40 9.72 16.68
N MET A 161 12.11 8.93 15.64
CA MET A 161 11.61 9.43 14.35
C MET A 161 10.24 10.11 14.46
N GLN A 162 9.42 9.71 15.44
CA GLN A 162 8.13 10.36 15.73
C GLN A 162 8.25 11.75 16.35
N LYS A 163 9.41 12.10 16.88
CA LYS A 163 9.68 13.35 17.59
C LYS A 163 10.81 14.17 16.97
N ALA A 164 11.35 13.69 15.87
CA ALA A 164 12.48 14.30 15.19
C ALA A 164 12.15 15.71 14.71
N THR A 165 13.10 16.63 14.88
CA THR A 165 12.97 18.05 14.50
C THR A 165 14.06 18.52 13.52
N ASP A 166 14.98 17.63 13.16
CA ASP A 166 16.06 17.90 12.20
C ASP A 166 16.25 16.66 11.29
N PRO A 167 16.20 16.85 9.98
CA PRO A 167 16.31 15.73 9.01
C PRO A 167 17.70 15.08 9.01
N PHE A 168 18.77 15.85 9.28
CA PHE A 168 20.12 15.27 9.28
C PHE A 168 20.41 14.50 10.57
N GLU A 169 20.00 15.02 11.73
CA GLU A 169 20.07 14.26 12.98
C GLU A 169 19.27 12.95 12.89
N SER A 170 18.10 13.00 12.25
CA SER A 170 17.27 11.82 11.98
C SER A 170 17.98 10.81 11.07
N ALA A 171 18.65 11.28 10.03
CA ALA A 171 19.41 10.41 9.13
C ALA A 171 20.60 9.73 9.83
N LYS A 172 21.30 10.44 10.69
CA LYS A 172 22.38 9.88 11.50
C LYS A 172 21.84 8.83 12.47
N TYR A 173 20.75 9.15 13.18
CA TYR A 173 20.15 8.23 14.14
C TYR A 173 19.67 6.95 13.46
N TRP A 174 19.04 7.04 12.30
CA TRP A 174 18.63 5.88 11.50
C TRP A 174 19.83 5.04 11.08
N SER A 175 20.89 5.67 10.54
CA SER A 175 22.11 4.98 10.13
C SER A 175 22.73 4.15 11.26
N GLU A 176 22.87 4.74 12.46
CA GLU A 176 23.51 4.05 13.59
C GLU A 176 22.61 3.01 14.25
N HIS A 177 21.32 3.31 14.39
CA HIS A 177 20.44 2.52 15.25
C HIS A 177 19.47 1.60 14.51
N TYR A 178 19.21 1.85 13.22
CA TYR A 178 18.40 0.97 12.40
C TYR A 178 19.25 0.14 11.42
N GLU A 179 20.17 0.79 10.70
CA GLU A 179 21.07 0.11 9.77
C GLU A 179 22.30 -0.50 10.48
N GLY A 180 22.65 -0.02 11.67
CA GLY A 180 23.82 -0.49 12.41
C GLY A 180 25.14 0.00 11.82
N VAL A 181 25.15 1.07 11.03
CA VAL A 181 26.34 1.62 10.37
C VAL A 181 26.81 2.85 11.13
N SER A 182 28.06 2.80 11.63
CA SER A 182 28.67 3.91 12.36
C SER A 182 28.86 5.15 11.50
N LEU A 183 28.66 6.33 12.09
CA LEU A 183 28.86 7.62 11.39
C LEU A 183 30.33 7.84 10.98
N SER A 184 31.29 7.18 11.61
CA SER A 184 32.71 7.21 11.23
C SER A 184 33.06 6.24 10.10
N ASP A 185 32.11 5.36 9.72
CA ASP A 185 32.32 4.45 8.60
C ASP A 185 32.26 5.21 7.27
N GLY A 186 33.23 4.95 6.39
CA GLY A 186 33.25 5.55 5.06
C GLY A 186 32.03 5.20 4.20
N GLN A 187 31.34 4.08 4.49
CA GLN A 187 30.11 3.67 3.83
C GLN A 187 28.92 4.58 4.20
N THR A 188 28.94 5.22 5.35
CA THR A 188 27.90 6.18 5.77
C THR A 188 27.83 7.39 4.83
N LYS A 189 28.96 7.79 4.20
CA LYS A 189 29.03 8.96 3.30
C LYS A 189 28.36 10.17 3.92
N LEU A 190 28.77 10.54 5.14
CA LEU A 190 28.07 11.48 6.02
C LEU A 190 27.68 12.80 5.33
N GLY A 191 28.55 13.39 4.51
CA GLY A 191 28.25 14.62 3.78
C GLY A 191 27.13 14.44 2.73
N LYS A 192 27.05 13.24 2.11
CA LYS A 192 25.93 12.93 1.20
C LYS A 192 24.64 12.71 1.99
N LEU A 193 24.72 12.02 3.11
CA LEU A 193 23.58 11.78 3.99
C LEU A 193 22.96 13.09 4.50
N GLU A 194 23.81 14.08 4.85
CA GLU A 194 23.37 15.42 5.22
C GLU A 194 22.64 16.10 4.06
N LYS A 195 23.25 16.12 2.88
CA LYS A 195 22.66 16.74 1.69
C LYS A 195 21.31 16.09 1.32
N ASP A 196 21.25 14.77 1.33
CA ASP A 196 20.07 14.04 0.88
C ASP A 196 18.92 14.15 1.91
N SER A 197 19.18 14.11 3.21
CA SER A 197 18.16 14.30 4.23
C SER A 197 17.52 15.69 4.15
N LYS A 198 18.32 16.73 3.97
CA LYS A 198 17.85 18.10 3.75
C LYS A 198 17.09 18.24 2.44
N LYS A 199 17.57 17.62 1.34
CA LYS A 199 16.88 17.56 0.04
C LYS A 199 15.47 16.99 0.20
N TRP A 200 15.32 15.83 0.85
CA TRP A 200 14.01 15.18 1.01
C TRP A 200 13.08 16.02 1.88
N TYR A 201 13.58 16.66 2.92
CA TYR A 201 12.80 17.58 3.72
C TYR A 201 12.27 18.76 2.86
N GLU A 202 13.11 19.42 2.09
CA GLU A 202 12.71 20.54 1.24
C GLU A 202 11.76 20.13 0.09
N VAL A 203 11.90 18.91 -0.47
CA VAL A 203 10.96 18.40 -1.46
C VAL A 203 9.55 18.32 -0.90
N PHE A 204 9.40 17.87 0.35
CA PHE A 204 8.09 17.59 0.93
C PHE A 204 7.59 18.64 1.93
N LYS A 205 8.39 19.60 2.32
CA LYS A 205 8.01 20.69 3.20
C LYS A 205 6.82 21.48 2.65
N GLY A 206 5.77 21.63 3.47
CA GLY A 206 4.53 22.32 3.09
C GLY A 206 3.65 21.55 2.12
N THR A 207 3.95 20.26 1.87
CA THR A 207 3.16 19.41 0.98
C THR A 207 2.43 18.28 1.71
N ILE A 208 2.64 18.19 3.03
CA ILE A 208 2.02 17.15 3.86
C ILE A 208 0.65 17.60 4.32
N GLU A 209 -0.35 16.79 4.02
CA GLU A 209 -1.73 16.99 4.43
C GLU A 209 -2.13 15.92 5.46
N SER A 210 -3.01 16.30 6.38
CA SER A 210 -3.66 15.35 7.31
C SER A 210 -5.04 15.01 6.77
N ASP A 211 -5.41 13.77 6.78
CA ASP A 211 -6.77 13.33 6.48
C ASP A 211 -7.72 13.99 7.50
N GLY A 212 -8.28 15.15 7.20
CA GLY A 212 -9.15 15.90 8.12
C GLY A 212 -8.96 17.43 8.11
N SER A 213 -8.06 17.95 7.30
CA SER A 213 -7.88 19.41 7.14
C SER A 213 -8.72 19.95 5.99
N SER A 214 -9.99 20.25 6.26
CA SER A 214 -10.85 20.98 5.33
C SER A 214 -10.47 22.46 5.36
N GLY A 215 -9.79 22.94 4.35
CA GLY A 215 -9.50 24.35 4.18
C GLY A 215 -8.76 24.67 2.89
N GLY A 216 -9.48 24.93 1.82
CA GLY A 216 -9.00 25.57 0.61
C GLY A 216 -9.04 24.69 -0.65
N ASN A 217 -9.86 25.09 -1.62
CA ASN A 217 -10.02 24.58 -2.98
C ASN A 217 -9.59 23.12 -3.18
N ALA A 218 -10.53 22.19 -2.96
CA ALA A 218 -10.37 20.80 -3.29
C ALA A 218 -10.12 20.68 -4.80
N ILE A 219 -8.89 20.32 -5.17
CA ILE A 219 -8.61 19.85 -6.53
C ILE A 219 -9.27 18.47 -6.62
N ALA A 220 -10.06 18.26 -7.65
CA ALA A 220 -10.65 16.97 -7.95
C ALA A 220 -9.57 15.86 -7.89
N GLY A 221 -9.82 14.79 -7.10
CA GLY A 221 -8.84 13.75 -6.82
C GLY A 221 -8.37 13.69 -5.35
N SER A 222 -8.92 14.52 -4.45
CA SER A 222 -8.70 14.45 -3.00
C SER A 222 -9.18 13.10 -2.43
N ALA A 223 -8.40 12.53 -1.50
CA ALA A 223 -8.73 11.26 -0.84
C ALA A 223 -9.76 11.39 0.29
N ASP A 224 -10.33 12.58 0.50
CA ASP A 224 -11.26 12.87 1.62
C ASP A 224 -12.67 12.27 1.43
N VAL A 225 -12.88 11.45 0.39
CA VAL A 225 -14.16 10.79 0.19
C VAL A 225 -14.21 9.54 1.09
N PRO A 226 -15.23 9.42 1.97
CA PRO A 226 -15.41 8.24 2.79
C PRO A 226 -15.51 6.97 1.95
N PHE A 227 -15.15 5.83 2.55
CA PHE A 227 -15.23 4.52 1.88
C PHE A 227 -16.63 4.24 1.32
N GLY A 228 -17.68 4.74 1.99
CA GLY A 228 -19.06 4.48 1.65
C GLY A 228 -19.56 3.11 2.16
N GLN A 229 -20.85 2.88 2.03
CA GLN A 229 -21.43 1.55 2.26
C GLN A 229 -21.30 0.70 1.01
N VAL A 230 -20.66 -0.45 1.14
CA VAL A 230 -20.55 -1.45 0.08
C VAL A 230 -21.65 -2.49 0.25
N SER A 231 -22.33 -2.83 -0.83
CA SER A 231 -23.42 -3.83 -0.86
C SER A 231 -23.25 -4.75 -2.05
N THR A 232 -23.51 -6.05 -1.86
CA THR A 232 -23.67 -7.00 -2.97
C THR A 232 -25.05 -6.90 -3.63
N ASP A 233 -26.02 -6.35 -2.90
CA ASP A 233 -27.36 -6.11 -3.41
C ASP A 233 -27.47 -4.68 -3.95
N LEU A 234 -28.26 -4.49 -5.01
CA LEU A 234 -28.54 -3.18 -5.57
C LEU A 234 -29.22 -2.29 -4.51
N PRO A 235 -28.63 -1.13 -4.16
CA PRO A 235 -29.18 -0.24 -3.15
C PRO A 235 -30.59 0.25 -3.49
N SER A 236 -31.46 0.29 -2.48
CA SER A 236 -32.85 0.71 -2.64
C SER A 236 -32.97 2.10 -3.28
N GLY A 237 -33.85 2.22 -4.26
CA GLY A 237 -34.07 3.47 -4.98
C GLY A 237 -33.10 3.75 -6.12
N TYR A 238 -32.18 2.83 -6.42
CA TYR A 238 -31.33 2.87 -7.61
C TYR A 238 -31.71 1.78 -8.60
N SER A 239 -31.37 1.98 -9.85
CA SER A 239 -31.54 1.00 -10.92
C SER A 239 -30.30 0.94 -11.80
N ILE A 240 -30.13 -0.18 -12.49
CA ILE A 240 -29.09 -0.36 -13.50
C ILE A 240 -29.78 -0.61 -14.85
N ASP A 241 -29.21 -0.11 -15.93
CA ASP A 241 -29.84 -0.20 -17.26
C ASP A 241 -29.72 -1.61 -17.87
N LYS A 242 -28.74 -2.38 -17.43
CA LYS A 242 -28.51 -3.77 -17.87
C LYS A 242 -28.10 -4.63 -16.68
N GLU A 243 -28.67 -5.82 -16.57
CA GLU A 243 -28.26 -6.82 -15.60
C GLU A 243 -26.77 -7.18 -15.76
N ILE A 244 -26.08 -7.38 -14.63
CA ILE A 244 -24.66 -7.74 -14.61
C ILE A 244 -24.54 -9.26 -14.62
N THR A 245 -24.40 -9.86 -15.79
CA THR A 245 -24.27 -11.32 -15.94
C THR A 245 -22.83 -11.80 -15.94
N LYS A 246 -21.90 -10.95 -16.36
CA LYS A 246 -20.48 -11.24 -16.62
C LYS A 246 -20.28 -12.33 -17.70
N GLU A 247 -21.31 -12.66 -18.44
CA GLU A 247 -21.22 -13.58 -19.57
C GLU A 247 -20.37 -12.98 -20.70
N GLY A 248 -19.44 -13.75 -21.24
CA GLY A 248 -18.53 -13.29 -22.29
C GLY A 248 -17.43 -12.31 -21.85
N TYR A 249 -17.27 -12.06 -20.54
CA TYR A 249 -16.17 -11.23 -20.04
C TYR A 249 -14.81 -11.86 -20.33
N ILE A 250 -13.91 -11.08 -20.90
CA ILE A 250 -12.58 -11.52 -21.33
C ILE A 250 -11.50 -11.13 -20.31
N THR A 251 -10.41 -11.89 -20.26
CA THR A 251 -9.29 -11.75 -19.31
C THR A 251 -7.94 -11.52 -20.00
N GLN A 252 -7.93 -11.11 -21.28
CA GLN A 252 -6.68 -11.02 -22.06
C GLN A 252 -5.69 -9.97 -21.52
N SER A 253 -6.19 -8.83 -21.02
CA SER A 253 -5.38 -7.69 -20.60
C SER A 253 -5.41 -7.47 -19.09
N TYR A 254 -6.49 -7.88 -18.45
CA TYR A 254 -6.73 -7.68 -17.03
C TYR A 254 -7.02 -9.01 -16.35
N PRO A 255 -6.38 -9.30 -15.19
CA PRO A 255 -6.65 -10.53 -14.45
C PRO A 255 -8.11 -10.61 -14.02
N TYR A 256 -8.68 -11.82 -14.09
CA TYR A 256 -10.05 -12.09 -13.67
C TYR A 256 -10.35 -11.55 -12.28
N GLY A 257 -11.51 -10.91 -12.12
CA GLY A 257 -12.05 -10.46 -10.84
C GLY A 257 -11.45 -9.14 -10.33
N GLN A 258 -10.47 -8.56 -11.03
CA GLN A 258 -9.93 -7.26 -10.68
C GLN A 258 -10.88 -6.12 -11.10
N CYS A 259 -10.74 -4.95 -10.45
CA CYS A 259 -11.53 -3.77 -10.78
C CYS A 259 -11.41 -3.35 -12.25
N THR A 260 -10.20 -3.38 -12.78
CA THR A 260 -9.91 -3.06 -14.19
C THR A 260 -10.52 -4.06 -15.16
N TRP A 261 -10.49 -5.36 -14.83
CA TRP A 261 -11.17 -6.41 -15.61
C TRP A 261 -12.68 -6.16 -15.67
N TYR A 262 -13.25 -5.84 -14.53
CA TYR A 262 -14.69 -5.63 -14.42
C TYR A 262 -15.15 -4.43 -15.26
N VAL A 263 -14.56 -3.25 -15.04
CA VAL A 263 -14.95 -2.02 -15.74
C VAL A 263 -14.71 -2.11 -17.24
N PHE A 264 -13.58 -2.70 -17.67
CA PHE A 264 -13.28 -2.92 -19.08
C PHE A 264 -14.37 -3.74 -19.79
N ASN A 265 -14.86 -4.79 -19.15
CA ASN A 265 -15.89 -5.64 -19.70
C ASN A 265 -17.29 -5.06 -19.53
N ARG A 266 -17.60 -4.46 -18.36
CA ARG A 266 -18.91 -3.83 -18.11
C ARG A 266 -19.21 -2.71 -19.11
N ALA A 267 -18.23 -1.87 -19.42
CA ALA A 267 -18.36 -0.82 -20.42
C ALA A 267 -18.74 -1.38 -21.81
N LYS A 268 -18.16 -2.51 -22.22
CA LYS A 268 -18.49 -3.16 -23.49
C LYS A 268 -19.95 -3.58 -23.62
N GLU A 269 -20.61 -3.92 -22.52
CA GLU A 269 -22.04 -4.24 -22.55
C GLU A 269 -22.88 -3.06 -23.04
N PHE A 270 -22.36 -1.82 -22.87
CA PHE A 270 -22.99 -0.58 -23.34
C PHE A 270 -22.44 -0.11 -24.70
N GLY A 271 -21.56 -0.90 -25.35
CA GLY A 271 -20.90 -0.51 -26.60
C GLY A 271 -19.81 0.56 -26.39
N ILE A 272 -19.34 0.71 -25.14
CA ILE A 272 -18.29 1.65 -24.75
C ILE A 272 -16.98 0.90 -24.66
N HIS A 273 -15.92 1.46 -25.23
CA HIS A 273 -14.62 0.81 -25.33
C HIS A 273 -13.53 1.60 -24.63
N PHE A 274 -12.77 0.89 -23.82
CA PHE A 274 -11.50 1.34 -23.24
C PHE A 274 -10.33 0.57 -23.87
N ASP A 275 -9.15 1.19 -23.86
CA ASP A 275 -7.91 0.52 -24.26
C ASP A 275 -7.66 -0.71 -23.34
N PRO A 276 -7.24 -1.86 -23.88
CA PRO A 276 -6.92 -3.02 -23.06
C PRO A 276 -5.73 -2.81 -22.13
N TYR A 277 -5.03 -1.69 -22.21
CA TYR A 277 -3.86 -1.34 -21.39
C TYR A 277 -3.99 0.05 -20.75
N MET A 278 -5.09 0.29 -20.03
CA MET A 278 -5.34 1.53 -19.28
C MET A 278 -4.43 1.67 -18.04
N GLY A 279 -3.75 0.60 -17.61
CA GLY A 279 -2.98 0.57 -16.37
C GLY A 279 -3.80 0.16 -15.14
N ASN A 280 -3.36 0.60 -13.97
CA ASN A 280 -4.06 0.41 -12.70
C ASN A 280 -5.28 1.34 -12.61
N GLY A 281 -6.15 1.14 -11.63
CA GLY A 281 -7.38 1.92 -11.53
C GLY A 281 -7.18 3.43 -11.54
N ARG A 282 -6.16 3.94 -10.85
CA ARG A 282 -5.82 5.38 -10.84
C ARG A 282 -5.27 5.91 -12.17
N ASP A 283 -4.66 5.03 -12.98
CA ASP A 283 -3.99 5.43 -14.22
C ASP A 283 -4.99 5.78 -15.32
N TRP A 284 -6.23 5.27 -15.19
CA TRP A 284 -7.30 5.52 -16.16
C TRP A 284 -7.59 7.01 -16.34
N ALA A 285 -7.59 7.79 -15.25
CA ALA A 285 -7.77 9.24 -15.29
C ALA A 285 -6.64 10.01 -16.01
N HIS A 286 -5.52 9.35 -16.23
CA HIS A 286 -4.31 9.96 -16.83
C HIS A 286 -3.96 9.37 -18.20
N LYS A 287 -4.79 8.45 -18.70
CA LYS A 287 -4.57 7.80 -20.00
C LYS A 287 -4.79 8.78 -21.13
N SER A 288 -3.75 8.97 -21.94
CA SER A 288 -3.82 9.84 -23.11
C SER A 288 -4.88 9.38 -24.11
N GLY A 289 -5.60 10.35 -24.70
CA GLY A 289 -6.62 10.12 -25.71
C GLY A 289 -8.01 9.80 -25.19
N TYR A 290 -8.25 10.00 -23.89
CA TYR A 290 -9.57 9.94 -23.25
C TYR A 290 -9.97 11.31 -22.71
N GLU A 291 -11.24 11.63 -22.80
CA GLU A 291 -11.83 12.75 -22.08
C GLU A 291 -11.98 12.39 -20.61
N VAL A 292 -11.57 13.29 -19.73
CA VAL A 292 -11.66 13.13 -18.27
C VAL A 292 -12.33 14.36 -17.69
N THR A 293 -13.35 14.15 -16.89
CA THR A 293 -14.11 15.21 -16.22
C THR A 293 -14.31 14.91 -14.74
N ASN A 294 -14.68 15.92 -13.95
CA ASN A 294 -15.14 15.76 -12.56
C ASN A 294 -16.67 15.84 -12.45
N THR A 295 -17.36 16.04 -13.56
CA THR A 295 -18.81 15.97 -13.60
C THR A 295 -19.25 14.52 -13.68
N PRO A 296 -20.05 14.03 -12.72
CA PRO A 296 -20.60 12.68 -12.76
C PRO A 296 -21.24 12.36 -14.12
N THR A 297 -20.77 11.30 -14.74
CA THR A 297 -21.21 10.89 -16.08
C THR A 297 -21.62 9.43 -16.06
N LYS A 298 -22.85 9.13 -16.39
CA LYS A 298 -23.37 7.76 -16.46
C LYS A 298 -22.62 6.96 -17.51
N HIS A 299 -22.36 5.70 -17.20
CA HIS A 299 -21.62 4.74 -18.03
C HIS A 299 -20.13 5.11 -18.28
N SER A 300 -19.57 6.04 -17.51
CA SER A 300 -18.13 6.30 -17.50
C SER A 300 -17.39 5.36 -16.57
N ALA A 301 -16.07 5.31 -16.70
CA ALA A 301 -15.21 4.70 -15.69
C ALA A 301 -14.86 5.75 -14.63
N LEU A 302 -15.21 5.47 -13.37
CA LEU A 302 -14.84 6.30 -12.24
C LEU A 302 -13.45 5.84 -11.73
N SER A 303 -12.43 6.68 -11.90
CA SER A 303 -11.06 6.42 -11.48
C SER A 303 -10.80 7.02 -10.11
N PHE A 304 -10.55 6.18 -9.13
CA PHE A 304 -10.16 6.58 -7.78
C PHE A 304 -8.65 6.75 -7.72
N GLN A 305 -8.21 7.88 -7.20
CA GLN A 305 -6.80 8.09 -6.91
C GLN A 305 -6.37 7.30 -5.66
N GLY A 306 -5.06 7.15 -5.48
CA GLY A 306 -4.54 6.34 -4.38
C GLY A 306 -5.08 6.77 -3.01
N GLY A 307 -5.71 5.84 -2.28
CA GLY A 307 -6.33 6.06 -0.98
C GLY A 307 -7.73 6.66 -1.00
N GLN A 308 -8.19 7.18 -2.14
CA GLN A 308 -9.50 7.82 -2.26
C GLN A 308 -10.63 6.79 -2.07
N ALA A 309 -11.60 7.10 -1.22
CA ALA A 309 -12.72 6.22 -0.86
C ALA A 309 -12.28 4.79 -0.51
N GLY A 310 -11.16 4.64 0.22
CA GLY A 310 -10.61 3.36 0.65
C GLY A 310 -9.90 2.56 -0.44
N SER A 311 -9.67 3.15 -1.63
CA SER A 311 -8.91 2.50 -2.69
C SER A 311 -7.47 2.23 -2.27
N HIS A 312 -6.84 1.26 -2.92
CA HIS A 312 -5.44 0.95 -2.66
C HIS A 312 -4.55 2.18 -2.91
N SER A 313 -3.70 2.54 -1.95
CA SER A 313 -2.92 3.78 -1.98
C SER A 313 -2.01 3.91 -3.22
N PHE A 314 -1.53 2.81 -3.75
CA PHE A 314 -0.66 2.77 -4.92
C PHE A 314 -1.42 2.55 -6.23
N TYR A 315 -2.29 1.55 -6.29
CA TYR A 315 -2.99 1.18 -7.52
C TYR A 315 -4.24 2.04 -7.76
N GLY A 316 -4.73 2.77 -6.74
CA GLY A 316 -6.05 3.35 -6.80
C GLY A 316 -7.12 2.28 -6.97
N HIS A 317 -8.20 2.65 -7.64
CA HIS A 317 -9.28 1.75 -7.98
C HIS A 317 -10.02 2.28 -9.21
N VAL A 318 -10.83 1.46 -9.86
CA VAL A 318 -11.73 1.88 -10.92
C VAL A 318 -13.07 1.17 -10.78
N ALA A 319 -14.16 1.92 -10.95
CA ALA A 319 -15.53 1.42 -10.91
C ALA A 319 -16.31 1.89 -12.14
N PHE A 320 -17.44 1.27 -12.40
CA PHE A 320 -18.35 1.67 -13.48
C PHE A 320 -19.50 2.49 -12.91
N VAL A 321 -19.80 3.64 -13.51
CA VAL A 321 -20.92 4.50 -13.11
C VAL A 321 -22.21 3.95 -13.72
N GLU A 322 -23.03 3.33 -12.90
CA GLU A 322 -24.30 2.75 -13.32
C GLU A 322 -25.40 3.78 -13.43
N ASP A 323 -25.43 4.76 -12.51
CA ASP A 323 -26.47 5.77 -12.48
C ASP A 323 -25.95 7.11 -11.93
N VAL A 324 -26.52 8.20 -12.45
CA VAL A 324 -26.33 9.57 -11.96
C VAL A 324 -27.72 10.17 -11.77
N ARG A 325 -28.08 10.49 -10.53
CA ARG A 325 -29.39 11.03 -10.19
C ARG A 325 -29.48 12.54 -10.40
N ASP A 326 -30.70 13.05 -10.43
CA ASP A 326 -30.97 14.49 -10.59
C ASP A 326 -30.34 15.33 -9.46
N ASP A 327 -30.19 14.76 -8.25
CA ASP A 327 -29.52 15.41 -7.13
C ASP A 327 -28.00 15.38 -7.23
N GLY A 328 -27.43 14.73 -8.26
CA GLY A 328 -26.00 14.55 -8.51
C GLY A 328 -25.35 13.42 -7.74
N SER A 329 -26.11 12.63 -6.95
CA SER A 329 -25.61 11.41 -6.35
C SER A 329 -25.40 10.33 -7.41
N ILE A 330 -24.48 9.40 -7.17
CA ILE A 330 -24.12 8.35 -8.13
C ILE A 330 -24.23 6.97 -7.51
N LEU A 331 -24.59 6.00 -8.35
CA LEU A 331 -24.43 4.58 -8.12
C LEU A 331 -23.25 4.09 -8.96
N ILE A 332 -22.35 3.36 -8.33
CA ILE A 332 -21.30 2.62 -9.04
C ILE A 332 -21.42 1.12 -8.81
N SER A 333 -20.92 0.35 -9.78
CA SER A 333 -20.66 -1.07 -9.64
C SER A 333 -19.16 -1.34 -9.80
N GLU A 334 -18.64 -2.31 -9.05
CA GLU A 334 -17.22 -2.57 -8.97
C GLU A 334 -16.89 -4.01 -8.58
N CYS A 335 -15.66 -4.42 -8.75
CA CYS A 335 -15.13 -5.70 -8.27
C CYS A 335 -13.87 -5.49 -7.43
N ASN A 336 -13.56 -6.48 -6.57
CA ASN A 336 -12.35 -6.52 -5.75
C ASN A 336 -12.32 -5.42 -4.65
N VAL A 337 -13.43 -5.21 -3.97
CA VAL A 337 -13.57 -4.24 -2.88
C VAL A 337 -13.86 -4.93 -1.55
N ILE A 338 -14.95 -5.73 -1.44
CA ILE A 338 -15.38 -6.33 -0.16
C ILE A 338 -14.36 -7.38 0.34
N LYS A 339 -13.87 -8.23 -0.55
CA LYS A 339 -12.95 -9.32 -0.24
C LYS A 339 -11.78 -9.31 -1.22
N PRO A 340 -10.90 -8.31 -1.16
CA PRO A 340 -9.78 -8.22 -2.05
C PRO A 340 -8.92 -9.48 -1.93
N MET A 341 -8.57 -10.09 -3.06
CA MET A 341 -7.68 -11.25 -3.21
C MET A 341 -8.21 -12.61 -2.72
N GLN A 342 -9.30 -12.70 -1.98
CA GLN A 342 -9.82 -13.99 -1.49
C GLN A 342 -11.00 -14.51 -2.30
N GLU A 343 -11.89 -13.63 -2.74
CA GLU A 343 -13.04 -13.95 -3.60
C GLU A 343 -13.07 -12.96 -4.76
N THR A 344 -12.42 -13.30 -5.84
CA THR A 344 -12.38 -12.47 -7.04
C THR A 344 -13.66 -12.63 -7.85
N GLY A 345 -14.07 -11.57 -8.56
CA GLY A 345 -15.22 -11.58 -9.44
C GLY A 345 -16.56 -11.34 -8.76
N ILE A 346 -16.62 -11.05 -7.47
CA ILE A 346 -17.82 -10.55 -6.80
C ILE A 346 -18.03 -9.11 -7.26
N THR A 347 -19.28 -8.79 -7.64
CA THR A 347 -19.67 -7.42 -7.97
C THR A 347 -20.33 -6.79 -6.76
N ASP A 348 -19.88 -5.59 -6.44
CA ASP A 348 -20.38 -4.76 -5.36
C ASP A 348 -20.93 -3.46 -5.90
N TYR A 349 -21.77 -2.82 -5.10
CA TYR A 349 -22.32 -1.49 -5.36
C TYR A 349 -21.93 -0.52 -4.25
N ARG A 350 -21.64 0.72 -4.62
CA ARG A 350 -21.54 1.84 -3.68
C ARG A 350 -22.32 3.04 -4.19
N VAL A 351 -22.82 3.83 -3.25
CA VAL A 351 -23.48 5.11 -3.50
C VAL A 351 -22.62 6.23 -2.96
N PHE A 352 -22.44 7.26 -3.76
CA PHE A 352 -21.79 8.50 -3.31
C PHE A 352 -22.77 9.66 -3.46
N THR A 353 -22.78 10.55 -2.46
CA THR A 353 -23.56 11.80 -2.51
C THR A 353 -23.04 12.72 -3.60
N ALA A 354 -23.86 13.70 -4.03
CA ALA A 354 -23.45 14.71 -5.01
C ALA A 354 -22.14 15.44 -4.62
N GLU A 355 -21.95 15.69 -3.35
CA GLU A 355 -20.73 16.34 -2.84
C GLU A 355 -19.52 15.43 -2.97
N GLN A 356 -19.68 14.16 -2.64
CA GLN A 356 -18.60 13.16 -2.78
C GLN A 356 -18.28 12.90 -4.26
N ALA A 357 -19.29 12.83 -5.11
CA ALA A 357 -19.16 12.52 -6.53
C ALA A 357 -18.30 13.53 -7.30
N LYS A 358 -18.30 14.81 -6.90
CA LYS A 358 -17.47 15.87 -7.53
C LYS A 358 -15.96 15.69 -7.30
N ASN A 359 -15.57 14.81 -6.39
CA ASN A 359 -14.15 14.59 -6.05
C ASN A 359 -13.49 13.50 -6.90
N PHE A 360 -14.25 12.83 -7.78
CA PHE A 360 -13.72 11.74 -8.60
C PHE A 360 -13.40 12.21 -10.03
N TYR A 361 -12.61 11.39 -10.71
CA TYR A 361 -12.39 11.50 -12.14
C TYR A 361 -13.28 10.51 -12.88
N TYR A 362 -14.00 11.02 -13.86
CA TYR A 362 -14.85 10.25 -14.77
C TYR A 362 -14.19 10.19 -16.14
N VAL A 363 -13.82 8.99 -16.56
CA VAL A 363 -13.14 8.74 -17.84
C VAL A 363 -14.19 8.30 -18.85
N ILE A 364 -14.33 9.06 -19.90
CA ILE A 364 -15.33 8.81 -20.95
C ILE A 364 -14.74 7.82 -21.94
N GLY A 365 -15.35 6.65 -22.07
CA GLY A 365 -14.96 5.64 -23.05
C GLY A 365 -15.37 6.04 -24.49
N LYS A 366 -14.83 5.33 -25.46
CA LYS A 366 -15.02 5.55 -26.89
C LYS A 366 -16.12 4.68 -27.46
#